data_979aa3a5320bc004043bd9eb208db173
#
_entry.id   979aa3a5320bc004043bd9eb208db173
#
_cell.length_a   1.000
_cell.length_b   1.000
_cell.length_c   1.000
_cell.angle_alpha   90.00
_cell.angle_beta   90.00
_cell.angle_gamma   90.00
#
_symmetry.space_group_name_H-M   'P 1'
#
loop_
_entity.id
_entity.type
_entity.pdbx_description
1 polymer ?
#
loop_
_entity_poly.entity_id
_entity_poly.type
_entity_poly.pdbx_seq_one_letter_code
_entity_poly.pdbx_strand_id
1 'polypeptide(L)'
;QSNEQWLAFLHSFKWLSDLRRVGSEDTHRYGQELVAQWIEAYDKWDHFCWRPDILGARVASWTSHFAFLSMGANQTFLNKVLCELGRQSRHLSRSVLRGQPGHPRITALKGLIYAGIALPQSESYLVQGMGALEREINRQRYPDGGHISRNPSIQKDFLRDLLEIESALTTAHFRVPNWLNQSNHCIAEMLQGMRLGDGGLARFNGGGSCESEEIETLLSKVKIRKKAPSAYLHSGFHRLEAAQTVLVMDVGTPPARDANRWGHAGALSFELSAGKERLIVNCGATGILGEDWHQALRSTAAHST
;
A
#
# COMPACT_ATOMS: atom_id res chain seq x y z
N GLN A 1 -11.22 10.46 12.71
CA GLN A 1 -10.51 9.48 11.84
C GLN A 1 -10.62 9.88 10.35
N SER A 2 -11.81 10.26 9.84
CA SER A 2 -11.96 10.70 8.45
C SER A 2 -11.08 11.90 8.11
N ASN A 3 -10.93 12.85 9.03
CA ASN A 3 -10.07 14.01 8.87
C ASN A 3 -8.58 13.62 8.83
N GLU A 4 -8.13 12.66 9.66
CA GLU A 4 -6.74 12.20 9.69
C GLU A 4 -6.35 11.47 8.39
N GLN A 5 -7.22 10.64 7.84
CA GLN A 5 -6.97 9.95 6.57
C GLN A 5 -6.89 10.93 5.40
N TRP A 6 -7.78 11.92 5.37
CA TRP A 6 -7.76 12.97 4.36
C TRP A 6 -6.49 13.82 4.45
N LEU A 7 -6.09 14.23 5.66
CA LEU A 7 -4.85 14.97 5.89
C LEU A 7 -3.63 14.14 5.47
N ALA A 8 -3.59 12.85 5.81
CA ALA A 8 -2.52 11.96 5.39
C ALA A 8 -2.43 11.84 3.85
N PHE A 9 -3.57 11.72 3.17
CA PHE A 9 -3.63 11.73 1.71
C PHE A 9 -3.11 13.05 1.14
N LEU A 10 -3.57 14.20 1.67
CA LEU A 10 -3.15 15.53 1.25
C LEU A 10 -1.62 15.69 1.37
N HIS A 11 -1.07 15.43 2.56
CA HIS A 11 0.36 15.60 2.85
C HIS A 11 1.28 14.53 2.24
N SER A 12 0.73 13.42 1.74
CA SER A 12 1.47 12.40 1.02
C SER A 12 1.76 12.73 -0.43
N PHE A 13 1.04 13.69 -1.01
CA PHE A 13 1.10 14.06 -2.43
C PHE A 13 0.80 12.92 -3.41
N LYS A 14 0.12 11.87 -2.99
CA LYS A 14 -0.29 10.77 -3.89
C LYS A 14 -1.19 11.27 -5.02
N TRP A 15 -1.93 12.34 -4.81
CA TRP A 15 -2.79 13.02 -5.79
C TRP A 15 -2.01 13.63 -6.98
N LEU A 16 -0.68 13.78 -6.91
CA LEU A 16 0.14 14.20 -8.06
C LEU A 16 0.00 13.24 -9.25
N SER A 17 -0.27 11.96 -8.98
CA SER A 17 -0.55 10.98 -10.04
C SER A 17 -1.77 11.35 -10.88
N ASP A 18 -2.78 11.95 -10.26
CA ASP A 18 -4.03 12.33 -10.95
C ASP A 18 -3.82 13.55 -11.83
N LEU A 19 -3.09 14.58 -11.33
CA LEU A 19 -2.68 15.72 -12.15
C LEU A 19 -1.82 15.31 -13.33
N ARG A 20 -0.87 14.41 -13.12
CA ARG A 20 -0.03 13.87 -14.18
C ARG A 20 -0.84 13.11 -15.24
N ARG A 21 -1.90 12.41 -14.83
CA ARG A 21 -2.77 11.66 -15.76
C ARG A 21 -3.54 12.61 -16.69
N VAL A 22 -3.94 13.78 -16.20
CA VAL A 22 -4.57 14.83 -17.03
C VAL A 22 -3.55 15.42 -18.01
N GLY A 23 -2.33 15.72 -17.55
CA GLY A 23 -1.17 16.04 -18.41
C GLY A 23 -1.26 17.34 -19.18
N SER A 24 -2.12 18.30 -18.79
CA SER A 24 -2.22 19.63 -19.41
C SER A 24 -1.17 20.60 -18.85
N GLU A 25 -0.89 21.67 -19.56
CA GLU A 25 0.00 22.76 -19.11
C GLU A 25 -0.46 23.35 -17.78
N ASP A 26 -1.75 23.53 -17.60
CA ASP A 26 -2.35 24.00 -16.36
C ASP A 26 -2.10 23.05 -15.20
N THR A 27 -2.17 21.74 -15.40
CA THR A 27 -1.93 20.76 -14.33
C THR A 27 -0.46 20.75 -13.87
N HIS A 28 0.49 21.02 -14.75
CA HIS A 28 1.90 21.21 -14.36
C HIS A 28 2.04 22.42 -13.45
N ARG A 29 1.46 23.58 -13.85
CA ARG A 29 1.50 24.80 -13.07
C ARG A 29 0.82 24.63 -11.70
N TYR A 30 -0.38 24.06 -11.67
CA TYR A 30 -1.07 23.78 -10.38
C TYR A 30 -0.26 22.86 -9.48
N GLY A 31 0.33 21.80 -10.03
CA GLY A 31 1.20 20.91 -9.26
C GLY A 31 2.39 21.66 -8.64
N GLN A 32 3.05 22.53 -9.40
CA GLN A 32 4.16 23.36 -8.93
C GLN A 32 3.70 24.35 -7.85
N GLU A 33 2.60 25.04 -8.05
CA GLU A 33 2.03 26.01 -7.10
C GLU A 33 1.67 25.34 -5.77
N LEU A 34 1.00 24.19 -5.80
CA LEU A 34 0.61 23.43 -4.59
C LEU A 34 1.83 22.92 -3.83
N VAL A 35 2.86 22.43 -4.53
CA VAL A 35 4.12 22.01 -3.91
C VAL A 35 4.85 23.20 -3.30
N ALA A 36 4.92 24.35 -4.01
CA ALA A 36 5.56 25.56 -3.50
C ALA A 36 4.88 26.09 -2.24
N GLN A 37 3.54 26.19 -2.26
CA GLN A 37 2.72 26.63 -1.11
C GLN A 37 2.90 25.67 0.08
N TRP A 38 2.94 24.37 -0.18
CA TRP A 38 3.17 23.38 0.88
C TRP A 38 4.56 23.56 1.52
N ILE A 39 5.59 23.77 0.72
CA ILE A 39 6.96 24.01 1.23
C ILE A 39 6.98 25.26 2.12
N GLU A 40 6.29 26.33 1.74
CA GLU A 40 6.21 27.58 2.51
C GLU A 40 5.41 27.42 3.81
N ALA A 41 4.33 26.65 3.77
CA ALA A 41 3.48 26.42 4.94
C ALA A 41 4.08 25.43 5.97
N TYR A 42 4.91 24.47 5.50
CA TYR A 42 5.46 23.39 6.30
C TYR A 42 7.00 23.34 6.25
N ASP A 43 7.65 24.48 6.15
CA ASP A 43 9.09 24.61 6.22
C ASP A 43 9.67 24.16 7.56
N LYS A 44 8.86 24.20 8.64
CA LYS A 44 9.22 23.72 9.98
C LYS A 44 8.73 22.29 10.20
N TRP A 45 9.37 21.65 11.17
CA TRP A 45 8.94 20.32 11.61
C TRP A 45 7.52 20.37 12.18
N ASP A 46 6.68 19.46 11.73
CA ASP A 46 5.33 19.25 12.23
C ASP A 46 5.13 17.76 12.54
N HIS A 47 4.52 17.46 13.69
CA HIS A 47 4.39 16.09 14.21
C HIS A 47 3.55 15.18 13.29
N PHE A 48 2.60 15.73 12.54
CA PHE A 48 1.73 14.97 11.64
C PHE A 48 2.37 14.82 10.26
N CYS A 49 2.74 15.93 9.62
CA CYS A 49 3.30 15.94 8.26
C CYS A 49 4.66 15.22 8.18
N TRP A 50 5.39 15.15 9.30
CA TRP A 50 6.69 14.52 9.38
C TRP A 50 6.65 13.10 9.96
N ARG A 51 5.47 12.53 10.17
CA ARG A 51 5.32 11.10 10.44
C ARG A 51 6.00 10.30 9.35
N PRO A 52 6.77 9.25 9.67
CA PRO A 52 7.58 8.53 8.69
C PRO A 52 6.78 7.98 7.50
N ASP A 53 5.56 7.51 7.71
CA ASP A 53 4.67 6.98 6.66
C ASP A 53 4.21 8.08 5.69
N ILE A 54 3.78 9.23 6.20
CA ILE A 54 3.35 10.38 5.39
C ILE A 54 4.55 10.98 4.66
N LEU A 55 5.65 11.17 5.37
CA LEU A 55 6.90 11.69 4.84
C LEU A 55 7.45 10.79 3.73
N GLY A 56 7.49 9.47 3.97
CA GLY A 56 7.97 8.51 2.98
C GLY A 56 7.09 8.48 1.73
N ALA A 57 5.76 8.52 1.89
CA ALA A 57 4.84 8.63 0.77
C ALA A 57 5.08 9.91 -0.06
N ARG A 58 5.31 11.05 0.60
CA ARG A 58 5.60 12.33 -0.04
C ARG A 58 6.94 12.32 -0.78
N VAL A 59 8.00 11.83 -0.15
CA VAL A 59 9.32 11.69 -0.81
C VAL A 59 9.21 10.80 -2.04
N ALA A 60 8.55 9.64 -1.95
CA ALA A 60 8.32 8.77 -3.10
C ALA A 60 7.49 9.46 -4.19
N SER A 61 6.44 10.19 -3.81
CA SER A 61 5.58 10.90 -4.76
C SER A 61 6.33 12.02 -5.49
N TRP A 62 7.04 12.90 -4.77
CA TRP A 62 7.80 13.98 -5.40
C TRP A 62 8.92 13.46 -6.29
N THR A 63 9.60 12.40 -5.88
CA THR A 63 10.65 11.76 -6.68
C THR A 63 10.08 11.15 -7.97
N SER A 64 8.99 10.39 -7.86
CA SER A 64 8.35 9.74 -9.03
C SER A 64 7.75 10.74 -10.03
N HIS A 65 7.33 11.90 -9.54
CA HIS A 65 6.70 12.93 -10.35
C HIS A 65 7.62 14.12 -10.61
N PHE A 66 8.94 13.98 -10.33
CA PHE A 66 9.87 15.09 -10.50
C PHE A 66 9.92 15.59 -11.95
N ALA A 67 9.89 14.70 -12.93
CA ALA A 67 9.81 15.09 -14.34
C ALA A 67 8.55 15.91 -14.66
N PHE A 68 7.39 15.53 -14.11
CA PHE A 68 6.14 16.29 -14.23
C PHE A 68 6.26 17.67 -13.56
N LEU A 69 6.80 17.75 -12.37
CA LEU A 69 7.00 19.01 -11.63
C LEU A 69 8.06 19.92 -12.25
N SER A 70 8.99 19.38 -13.04
CA SER A 70 10.06 20.17 -13.68
C SER A 70 9.67 20.77 -15.02
N MET A 71 8.57 20.33 -15.63
CA MET A 71 8.13 20.84 -16.95
C MET A 71 7.73 22.32 -16.85
N GLY A 72 8.47 23.18 -17.56
CA GLY A 72 8.25 24.63 -17.55
C GLY A 72 8.57 25.32 -16.21
N ALA A 73 9.13 24.61 -15.25
CA ALA A 73 9.49 25.17 -13.94
C ALA A 73 10.71 26.07 -14.00
N ASN A 74 10.74 27.12 -13.20
CA ASN A 74 11.91 27.96 -13.04
C ASN A 74 12.94 27.31 -12.08
N GLN A 75 14.22 27.72 -12.21
CA GLN A 75 15.33 27.16 -11.41
C GLN A 75 15.15 27.35 -9.90
N THR A 76 14.51 28.44 -9.49
CA THR A 76 14.26 28.74 -8.07
C THR A 76 13.34 27.69 -7.45
N PHE A 77 12.27 27.32 -8.13
CA PHE A 77 11.34 26.26 -7.70
C PHE A 77 12.05 24.90 -7.64
N LEU A 78 12.79 24.54 -8.70
CA LEU A 78 13.53 23.28 -8.73
C LEU A 78 14.52 23.15 -7.57
N ASN A 79 15.28 24.23 -7.30
CA ASN A 79 16.20 24.26 -6.17
C ASN A 79 15.48 24.10 -4.82
N LYS A 80 14.31 24.76 -4.63
CA LYS A 80 13.50 24.60 -3.42
C LYS A 80 13.07 23.13 -3.23
N VAL A 81 12.53 22.50 -4.28
CA VAL A 81 12.09 21.10 -4.23
C VAL A 81 13.23 20.14 -3.92
N LEU A 82 14.40 20.31 -4.57
CA LEU A 82 15.57 19.45 -4.35
C LEU A 82 16.13 19.62 -2.93
N CYS A 83 16.26 20.86 -2.43
CA CYS A 83 16.68 21.13 -1.06
C CYS A 83 15.74 20.47 -0.05
N GLU A 84 14.43 20.56 -0.29
CA GLU A 84 13.42 20.00 0.58
C GLU A 84 13.41 18.46 0.53
N LEU A 85 13.55 17.85 -0.64
CA LEU A 85 13.73 16.40 -0.77
C LEU A 85 14.96 15.92 0.01
N GLY A 86 16.08 16.63 -0.09
CA GLY A 86 17.28 16.30 0.69
C GLY A 86 17.06 16.39 2.20
N ARG A 87 16.37 17.45 2.68
CA ARG A 87 16.00 17.64 4.09
C ARG A 87 15.10 16.53 4.60
N GLN A 88 14.05 16.24 3.86
CA GLN A 88 13.04 15.22 4.19
C GLN A 88 13.67 13.82 4.20
N SER A 89 14.46 13.48 3.20
CA SER A 89 15.15 12.19 3.12
C SER A 89 16.12 11.97 4.29
N ARG A 90 16.85 13.01 4.71
CA ARG A 90 17.73 12.96 5.88
C ARG A 90 16.94 12.73 7.18
N HIS A 91 15.80 13.36 7.34
CA HIS A 91 14.92 13.11 8.49
C HIS A 91 14.36 11.69 8.45
N LEU A 92 13.87 11.25 7.28
CA LEU A 92 13.31 9.93 7.07
C LEU A 92 14.32 8.82 7.41
N SER A 93 15.57 8.93 6.97
CA SER A 93 16.62 7.95 7.26
C SER A 93 16.85 7.73 8.76
N ARG A 94 16.64 8.76 9.58
CA ARG A 94 16.79 8.72 11.04
C ARG A 94 15.53 8.25 11.78
N SER A 95 14.36 8.42 11.17
CA SER A 95 13.06 8.19 11.82
C SER A 95 12.31 6.95 11.32
N VAL A 96 12.66 6.41 10.15
CA VAL A 96 11.91 5.32 9.48
C VAL A 96 11.70 4.09 10.37
N LEU A 97 12.68 3.69 11.16
CA LEU A 97 12.58 2.53 12.05
C LEU A 97 11.83 2.83 13.35
N ARG A 98 11.63 4.11 13.69
CA ARG A 98 10.84 4.55 14.86
C ARG A 98 9.35 4.67 14.54
N GLY A 99 8.99 4.69 13.23
CA GLY A 99 7.61 4.72 12.77
C GLY A 99 6.84 3.44 13.11
N GLN A 100 5.52 3.52 12.97
CA GLN A 100 4.62 2.38 13.19
C GLN A 100 5.03 1.18 12.32
N PRO A 101 5.19 -0.03 12.89
CA PRO A 101 5.48 -1.23 12.09
C PRO A 101 4.32 -1.60 11.16
N GLY A 102 4.59 -2.47 10.19
CA GLY A 102 3.62 -2.91 9.20
C GLY A 102 3.61 -2.05 7.95
N HIS A 103 2.48 -1.98 7.27
CA HIS A 103 2.32 -1.24 6.02
C HIS A 103 2.78 0.24 6.11
N PRO A 104 2.54 1.00 7.21
CA PRO A 104 3.08 2.36 7.34
C PRO A 104 4.61 2.42 7.24
N ARG A 105 5.32 1.46 7.86
CA ARG A 105 6.79 1.38 7.76
C ARG A 105 7.24 1.01 6.35
N ILE A 106 6.53 0.14 5.64
CA ILE A 106 6.82 -0.19 4.23
C ILE A 106 6.72 1.06 3.35
N THR A 107 5.67 1.86 3.53
CA THR A 107 5.52 3.14 2.82
C THR A 107 6.65 4.11 3.14
N ALA A 108 7.08 4.18 4.40
CA ALA A 108 8.23 4.99 4.80
C ALA A 108 9.54 4.50 4.15
N LEU A 109 9.78 3.20 4.15
CA LEU A 109 10.95 2.58 3.52
C LEU A 109 10.96 2.77 2.00
N LYS A 110 9.79 2.71 1.35
CA LYS A 110 9.66 3.05 -0.07
C LYS A 110 10.17 4.45 -0.36
N GLY A 111 9.77 5.45 0.43
CA GLY A 111 10.28 6.82 0.29
C GLY A 111 11.80 6.91 0.45
N LEU A 112 12.36 6.21 1.42
CA LEU A 112 13.81 6.18 1.65
C LEU A 112 14.57 5.53 0.48
N ILE A 113 14.03 4.44 -0.07
CA ILE A 113 14.57 3.74 -1.24
C ILE A 113 14.55 4.66 -2.46
N TYR A 114 13.42 5.34 -2.70
CA TYR A 114 13.30 6.30 -3.80
C TYR A 114 14.30 7.46 -3.68
N ALA A 115 14.50 7.98 -2.46
CA ALA A 115 15.52 8.98 -2.21
C ALA A 115 16.93 8.45 -2.52
N GLY A 116 17.22 7.20 -2.11
CA GLY A 116 18.50 6.55 -2.37
C GLY A 116 18.77 6.25 -3.85
N ILE A 117 17.71 6.10 -4.65
CA ILE A 117 17.81 5.93 -6.10
C ILE A 117 18.04 7.27 -6.82
N ALA A 118 17.35 8.34 -6.40
CA ALA A 118 17.23 9.56 -7.19
C ALA A 118 18.13 10.70 -6.76
N LEU A 119 18.52 10.75 -5.48
CA LEU A 119 19.32 11.87 -4.98
C LEU A 119 20.84 11.58 -5.08
N PRO A 120 21.67 12.58 -5.43
CA PRO A 120 23.09 12.40 -5.46
C PRO A 120 23.67 12.03 -4.07
N GLN A 121 24.68 11.18 -4.04
CA GLN A 121 25.40 10.77 -2.81
C GLN A 121 24.50 10.20 -1.72
N SER A 122 23.43 9.50 -2.10
CA SER A 122 22.41 8.95 -1.19
C SER A 122 22.33 7.42 -1.22
N GLU A 123 23.32 6.74 -1.75
CA GLU A 123 23.38 5.26 -1.86
C GLU A 123 23.20 4.58 -0.49
N SER A 124 23.64 5.24 0.59
CA SER A 124 23.43 4.74 1.95
C SER A 124 21.97 4.62 2.32
N TYR A 125 21.09 5.48 1.79
CA TYR A 125 19.62 5.39 2.00
C TYR A 125 19.05 4.18 1.28
N LEU A 126 19.53 3.88 0.07
CA LEU A 126 19.13 2.68 -0.66
C LEU A 126 19.51 1.41 0.11
N VAL A 127 20.76 1.31 0.56
CA VAL A 127 21.24 0.16 1.34
C VAL A 127 20.45 0.00 2.65
N GLN A 128 20.28 1.08 3.40
CA GLN A 128 19.49 1.10 4.63
C GLN A 128 18.03 0.68 4.36
N GLY A 129 17.42 1.30 3.35
CA GLY A 129 16.03 1.05 2.97
C GLY A 129 15.77 -0.38 2.56
N MET A 130 16.61 -0.95 1.67
CA MET A 130 16.46 -2.33 1.18
C MET A 130 16.67 -3.36 2.29
N GLY A 131 17.70 -3.21 3.14
CA GLY A 131 17.92 -4.14 4.25
C GLY A 131 16.84 -4.07 5.33
N ALA A 132 16.25 -2.89 5.56
CA ALA A 132 15.11 -2.77 6.48
C ALA A 132 13.81 -3.29 5.87
N LEU A 133 13.61 -3.11 4.55
CA LEU A 133 12.45 -3.62 3.82
C LEU A 133 12.39 -5.15 3.85
N GLU A 134 13.49 -5.84 3.59
CA GLU A 134 13.55 -7.30 3.66
C GLU A 134 13.12 -7.84 5.03
N ARG A 135 13.64 -7.23 6.11
CA ARG A 135 13.25 -7.59 7.48
C ARG A 135 11.77 -7.33 7.76
N GLU A 136 11.24 -6.20 7.31
CA GLU A 136 9.84 -5.84 7.53
C GLU A 136 8.89 -6.75 6.74
N ILE A 137 9.21 -7.09 5.48
CA ILE A 137 8.44 -8.05 4.68
C ILE A 137 8.36 -9.40 5.39
N ASN A 138 9.50 -9.91 5.87
CA ASN A 138 9.56 -11.20 6.57
C ASN A 138 8.74 -11.20 7.88
N ARG A 139 8.58 -10.04 8.53
CA ARG A 139 7.72 -9.89 9.72
C ARG A 139 6.23 -9.78 9.37
N GLN A 140 5.90 -9.23 8.21
CA GLN A 140 4.52 -8.91 7.81
C GLN A 140 3.87 -10.01 6.96
N ARG A 141 4.61 -11.00 6.55
CA ARG A 141 4.14 -12.03 5.62
C ARG A 141 4.20 -13.43 6.24
N TYR A 142 3.13 -14.18 6.11
CA TYR A 142 3.12 -15.63 6.34
C TYR A 142 3.88 -16.38 5.23
N PRO A 143 4.33 -17.63 5.49
CA PRO A 143 5.01 -18.44 4.47
C PRO A 143 4.20 -18.67 3.19
N ASP A 144 2.87 -18.69 3.28
CA ASP A 144 1.93 -18.83 2.15
C ASP A 144 1.64 -17.50 1.41
N GLY A 145 2.36 -16.43 1.73
CA GLY A 145 2.23 -15.11 1.10
C GLY A 145 1.21 -14.18 1.73
N GLY A 146 0.40 -14.67 2.67
CA GLY A 146 -0.62 -13.85 3.35
C GLY A 146 0.00 -12.78 4.27
N HIS A 147 -0.61 -11.59 4.30
CA HIS A 147 -0.24 -10.55 5.25
C HIS A 147 -0.74 -10.89 6.66
N ILE A 148 0.04 -10.58 7.70
CA ILE A 148 -0.30 -10.92 9.10
C ILE A 148 -1.61 -10.29 9.60
N SER A 149 -2.07 -9.20 8.99
CA SER A 149 -3.38 -8.61 9.28
C SER A 149 -4.55 -9.44 8.77
N ARG A 150 -4.31 -10.39 7.87
CA ARG A 150 -5.32 -11.21 7.20
C ARG A 150 -6.41 -10.37 6.50
N ASN A 151 -6.05 -9.13 6.10
CA ASN A 151 -6.91 -8.17 5.42
C ASN A 151 -6.53 -8.09 3.93
N PRO A 152 -7.43 -8.48 3.00
CA PRO A 152 -7.13 -8.49 1.57
C PRO A 152 -6.82 -7.11 0.97
N SER A 153 -7.38 -6.03 1.53
CA SER A 153 -7.05 -4.66 1.06
C SER A 153 -5.64 -4.25 1.46
N ILE A 154 -5.20 -4.59 2.68
CA ILE A 154 -3.81 -4.37 3.11
C ILE A 154 -2.86 -5.26 2.29
N GLN A 155 -3.24 -6.50 2.00
CA GLN A 155 -2.49 -7.39 1.11
C GLN A 155 -2.25 -6.74 -0.27
N LYS A 156 -3.29 -6.13 -0.84
CA LYS A 156 -3.22 -5.42 -2.13
C LYS A 156 -2.26 -4.22 -2.05
N ASP A 157 -2.42 -3.39 -1.03
CA ASP A 157 -1.59 -2.19 -0.87
C ASP A 157 -0.12 -2.55 -0.61
N PHE A 158 0.12 -3.63 0.14
CA PHE A 158 1.44 -4.19 0.38
C PHE A 158 2.11 -4.61 -0.94
N LEU A 159 1.40 -5.38 -1.76
CA LEU A 159 1.90 -5.79 -3.09
C LEU A 159 2.19 -4.58 -3.98
N ARG A 160 1.30 -3.58 -3.99
CA ARG A 160 1.47 -2.36 -4.78
C ARG A 160 2.78 -1.64 -4.43
N ASP A 161 3.02 -1.39 -3.15
CA ASP A 161 4.24 -0.69 -2.69
C ASP A 161 5.51 -1.46 -3.09
N LEU A 162 5.50 -2.79 -2.99
CA LEU A 162 6.66 -3.62 -3.37
C LEU A 162 6.91 -3.63 -4.88
N LEU A 163 5.84 -3.71 -5.69
CA LEU A 163 5.96 -3.64 -7.15
C LEU A 163 6.44 -2.27 -7.64
N GLU A 164 6.04 -1.20 -6.96
CA GLU A 164 6.53 0.14 -7.24
C GLU A 164 8.02 0.28 -6.91
N ILE A 165 8.50 -0.33 -5.81
CA ILE A 165 9.93 -0.39 -5.47
C ILE A 165 10.69 -1.19 -6.54
N GLU A 166 10.20 -2.36 -6.93
CA GLU A 166 10.80 -3.18 -8.00
C GLU A 166 10.91 -2.40 -9.32
N SER A 167 9.82 -1.70 -9.69
CA SER A 167 9.79 -0.87 -10.89
C SER A 167 10.81 0.28 -10.83
N ALA A 168 10.93 0.96 -9.68
CA ALA A 168 11.88 2.05 -9.49
C ALA A 168 13.33 1.56 -9.61
N LEU A 169 13.66 0.43 -8.98
CA LEU A 169 14.98 -0.21 -9.10
C LEU A 169 15.30 -0.56 -10.55
N THR A 170 14.35 -1.19 -11.25
CA THR A 170 14.51 -1.60 -12.65
C THR A 170 14.72 -0.38 -13.56
N THR A 171 13.91 0.65 -13.40
CA THR A 171 13.99 1.89 -14.22
C THR A 171 15.31 2.61 -14.00
N ALA A 172 15.85 2.58 -12.79
CA ALA A 172 17.13 3.17 -12.46
C ALA A 172 18.34 2.23 -12.70
N HIS A 173 18.11 1.08 -13.36
CA HIS A 173 19.13 0.06 -13.68
C HIS A 173 19.83 -0.54 -12.45
N PHE A 174 19.20 -0.51 -11.28
CA PHE A 174 19.66 -1.27 -10.12
C PHE A 174 19.22 -2.73 -10.21
N ARG A 175 20.05 -3.63 -9.69
CA ARG A 175 19.69 -5.04 -9.60
C ARG A 175 18.54 -5.23 -8.60
N VAL A 176 17.44 -5.83 -9.05
CA VAL A 176 16.34 -6.26 -8.17
C VAL A 176 16.77 -7.53 -7.42
N PRO A 177 16.74 -7.53 -6.07
CA PRO A 177 17.11 -8.71 -5.30
C PRO A 177 16.11 -9.85 -5.48
N ASN A 178 16.59 -11.09 -5.51
CA ASN A 178 15.74 -12.27 -5.67
C ASN A 178 14.67 -12.40 -4.58
N TRP A 179 14.98 -12.01 -3.33
CA TRP A 179 14.01 -12.07 -2.24
C TRP A 179 12.81 -11.15 -2.48
N LEU A 180 12.99 -10.00 -3.16
CA LEU A 180 11.88 -9.08 -3.49
C LEU A 180 10.97 -9.70 -4.55
N ASN A 181 11.55 -10.26 -5.62
CA ASN A 181 10.78 -10.96 -6.66
C ASN A 181 10.00 -12.15 -6.11
N GLN A 182 10.62 -12.96 -5.25
CA GLN A 182 9.96 -14.09 -4.59
C GLN A 182 8.83 -13.62 -3.66
N SER A 183 9.05 -12.55 -2.91
CA SER A 183 8.02 -11.97 -2.03
C SER A 183 6.83 -11.47 -2.85
N ASN A 184 7.09 -10.70 -3.92
CA ASN A 184 6.04 -10.21 -4.82
C ASN A 184 5.21 -11.36 -5.38
N HIS A 185 5.88 -12.46 -5.79
CA HIS A 185 5.19 -13.63 -6.34
C HIS A 185 4.28 -14.31 -5.31
N CYS A 186 4.78 -14.62 -4.11
CA CYS A 186 3.98 -15.26 -3.05
C CYS A 186 2.81 -14.37 -2.60
N ILE A 187 3.04 -13.05 -2.45
CA ILE A 187 2.01 -12.09 -2.04
C ILE A 187 0.91 -11.98 -3.11
N ALA A 188 1.31 -12.00 -4.40
CA ALA A 188 0.39 -11.95 -5.52
C ALA A 188 -0.41 -13.25 -5.67
N GLU A 189 0.19 -14.42 -5.47
CA GLU A 189 -0.54 -15.71 -5.45
C GLU A 189 -1.61 -15.73 -4.35
N MET A 190 -1.29 -15.22 -3.16
CA MET A 190 -2.27 -15.08 -2.08
C MET A 190 -3.38 -14.08 -2.45
N LEU A 191 -3.04 -12.93 -3.03
CA LEU A 191 -4.03 -11.94 -3.46
C LEU A 191 -4.98 -12.52 -4.52
N GLN A 192 -4.45 -13.29 -5.48
CA GLN A 192 -5.25 -14.02 -6.47
C GLN A 192 -6.24 -14.98 -5.78
N GLY A 193 -5.83 -15.65 -4.69
CA GLY A 193 -6.66 -16.55 -3.92
C GLY A 193 -7.82 -15.85 -3.20
N MET A 194 -7.71 -14.56 -2.93
CA MET A 194 -8.76 -13.76 -2.29
C MET A 194 -9.78 -13.16 -3.28
N ARG A 195 -9.62 -13.39 -4.59
CA ARG A 195 -10.56 -12.88 -5.60
C ARG A 195 -11.82 -13.72 -5.65
N LEU A 196 -12.95 -13.05 -5.77
CA LEU A 196 -14.27 -13.64 -6.06
C LEU A 196 -14.54 -13.63 -7.58
N GLY A 197 -15.72 -14.10 -7.98
CA GLY A 197 -16.07 -14.25 -9.37
C GLY A 197 -16.20 -12.95 -10.17
N ASP A 198 -16.45 -11.83 -9.51
CA ASP A 198 -16.45 -10.48 -10.09
C ASP A 198 -15.03 -9.90 -10.26
N GLY A 199 -13.99 -10.63 -9.83
CA GLY A 199 -12.62 -10.20 -9.84
C GLY A 199 -12.21 -9.30 -8.68
N GLY A 200 -13.13 -8.85 -7.84
CA GLY A 200 -12.88 -8.11 -6.61
C GLY A 200 -12.40 -8.99 -5.46
N LEU A 201 -11.91 -8.38 -4.39
CA LEU A 201 -11.43 -9.11 -3.21
C LEU A 201 -12.53 -9.43 -2.22
N ALA A 202 -12.40 -10.53 -1.50
CA ALA A 202 -13.19 -10.83 -0.31
C ALA A 202 -12.90 -9.80 0.81
N ARG A 203 -13.88 -9.56 1.69
CA ARG A 203 -13.86 -8.47 2.69
C ARG A 203 -13.64 -8.99 4.10
N PHE A 204 -12.50 -9.64 4.34
CA PHE A 204 -12.12 -10.12 5.67
C PHE A 204 -11.36 -9.08 6.46
N ASN A 205 -11.49 -9.13 7.79
CA ASN A 205 -10.69 -8.35 8.75
C ASN A 205 -10.59 -6.86 8.40
N GLY A 206 -11.71 -6.23 8.08
CA GLY A 206 -11.77 -4.83 7.73
C GLY A 206 -11.35 -4.50 6.30
N GLY A 207 -11.31 -5.49 5.41
CA GLY A 207 -11.14 -5.27 3.98
C GLY A 207 -12.27 -4.43 3.39
N GLY A 208 -11.91 -3.39 2.63
CA GLY A 208 -12.85 -2.55 1.88
C GLY A 208 -13.13 -3.10 0.47
N SER A 209 -13.99 -2.40 -0.26
CA SER A 209 -14.16 -2.64 -1.69
C SER A 209 -12.88 -2.27 -2.46
N CYS A 210 -12.51 -3.09 -3.42
CA CYS A 210 -11.40 -2.84 -4.32
C CYS A 210 -11.88 -3.05 -5.75
N GLU A 211 -11.53 -2.13 -6.63
CA GLU A 211 -11.85 -2.24 -8.05
C GLU A 211 -11.12 -3.43 -8.68
N SER A 212 -11.83 -4.27 -9.41
CA SER A 212 -11.26 -5.46 -10.06
C SER A 212 -10.17 -5.12 -11.06
N GLU A 213 -10.28 -4.01 -11.77
CA GLU A 213 -9.30 -3.52 -12.72
C GLU A 213 -7.95 -3.17 -12.06
N GLU A 214 -7.98 -2.56 -10.88
CA GLU A 214 -6.78 -2.27 -10.10
C GLU A 214 -6.06 -3.56 -9.70
N ILE A 215 -6.82 -4.56 -9.22
CA ILE A 215 -6.28 -5.85 -8.82
C ILE A 215 -5.66 -6.57 -10.02
N GLU A 216 -6.35 -6.57 -11.17
CA GLU A 216 -5.87 -7.18 -12.40
C GLU A 216 -4.58 -6.54 -12.90
N THR A 217 -4.52 -5.20 -12.86
CA THR A 217 -3.31 -4.43 -13.19
C THR A 217 -2.13 -4.80 -12.29
N LEU A 218 -2.34 -4.99 -11.00
CA LEU A 218 -1.27 -5.41 -10.08
C LEU A 218 -0.80 -6.85 -10.37
N LEU A 219 -1.74 -7.77 -10.54
CA LEU A 219 -1.44 -9.18 -10.78
C LEU A 219 -0.77 -9.43 -12.13
N SER A 220 -1.12 -8.66 -13.17
CA SER A 220 -0.50 -8.75 -14.50
C SER A 220 1.01 -8.48 -14.48
N LYS A 221 1.48 -7.64 -13.53
CA LYS A 221 2.91 -7.32 -13.38
C LYS A 221 3.73 -8.51 -12.85
N VAL A 222 3.10 -9.46 -12.16
CA VAL A 222 3.81 -10.57 -11.48
C VAL A 222 3.80 -11.88 -12.29
N LYS A 223 3.04 -11.95 -13.37
CA LYS A 223 2.93 -13.14 -14.26
C LYS A 223 2.58 -14.42 -13.49
N ILE A 224 1.54 -14.36 -12.65
CA ILE A 224 1.05 -15.55 -11.93
C ILE A 224 0.52 -16.55 -12.94
N ARG A 225 1.04 -17.79 -12.91
CA ARG A 225 0.66 -18.86 -13.84
C ARG A 225 -0.11 -20.01 -13.19
N LYS A 226 -0.14 -20.07 -11.86
CA LYS A 226 -0.75 -21.16 -11.12
C LYS A 226 -2.19 -20.85 -10.76
N LYS A 227 -3.04 -21.86 -10.78
CA LYS A 227 -4.35 -21.80 -10.14
C LYS A 227 -4.16 -21.57 -8.64
N ALA A 228 -5.03 -20.73 -8.04
CA ALA A 228 -4.98 -20.50 -6.61
C ALA A 228 -5.13 -21.82 -5.82
N PRO A 229 -4.34 -22.07 -4.78
CA PRO A 229 -4.48 -23.25 -3.95
C PRO A 229 -5.82 -23.25 -3.21
N SER A 230 -6.29 -24.44 -2.84
CA SER A 230 -7.55 -24.59 -2.07
C SER A 230 -7.40 -24.25 -0.59
N ALA A 231 -6.17 -24.18 -0.06
CA ALA A 231 -5.90 -23.89 1.33
C ALA A 231 -4.64 -23.08 1.50
N TYR A 232 -4.73 -22.03 2.31
CA TYR A 232 -3.62 -21.20 2.77
C TYR A 232 -3.42 -21.47 4.27
N LEU A 233 -2.60 -22.47 4.58
CA LEU A 233 -2.52 -23.07 5.91
C LEU A 233 -1.95 -22.14 6.99
N HIS A 234 -1.09 -21.19 6.61
CA HIS A 234 -0.47 -20.26 7.55
C HIS A 234 -1.33 -19.01 7.79
N SER A 235 -1.90 -18.45 6.74
CA SER A 235 -2.81 -17.31 6.86
C SER A 235 -4.25 -17.72 7.18
N GLY A 236 -4.58 -19.01 7.12
CA GLY A 236 -5.87 -19.56 7.56
C GLY A 236 -7.04 -19.20 6.67
N PHE A 237 -6.87 -19.31 5.35
CA PHE A 237 -7.97 -19.17 4.39
C PHE A 237 -8.13 -20.43 3.58
N HIS A 238 -9.39 -20.81 3.34
CA HIS A 238 -9.74 -21.86 2.37
C HIS A 238 -10.46 -21.24 1.19
N ARG A 239 -10.17 -21.76 0.00
CA ARG A 239 -10.81 -21.41 -1.25
C ARG A 239 -11.35 -22.66 -1.94
N LEU A 240 -12.64 -22.66 -2.22
CA LEU A 240 -13.31 -23.71 -2.96
C LEU A 240 -13.83 -23.16 -4.29
N GLU A 241 -13.61 -23.89 -5.36
CA GLU A 241 -14.08 -23.52 -6.70
C GLU A 241 -14.78 -24.73 -7.34
N ALA A 242 -16.01 -24.53 -7.78
CA ALA A 242 -16.79 -25.49 -8.55
C ALA A 242 -17.53 -24.77 -9.69
N ALA A 243 -17.19 -25.11 -10.94
CA ALA A 243 -17.69 -24.43 -12.12
C ALA A 243 -17.48 -22.90 -12.05
N GLN A 244 -18.54 -22.10 -11.95
CA GLN A 244 -18.48 -20.65 -11.82
C GLN A 244 -18.67 -20.18 -10.36
N THR A 245 -18.72 -21.09 -9.41
CA THR A 245 -18.93 -20.77 -7.99
C THR A 245 -17.58 -20.71 -7.29
N VAL A 246 -17.36 -19.62 -6.54
CA VAL A 246 -16.17 -19.39 -5.72
C VAL A 246 -16.61 -19.11 -4.30
N LEU A 247 -16.05 -19.86 -3.35
CA LEU A 247 -16.20 -19.62 -1.92
C LEU A 247 -14.81 -19.38 -1.31
N VAL A 248 -14.67 -18.31 -0.53
CA VAL A 248 -13.49 -18.06 0.31
C VAL A 248 -13.95 -18.01 1.76
N MET A 249 -13.28 -18.77 2.64
CA MET A 249 -13.62 -18.90 4.05
C MET A 249 -12.44 -18.56 4.94
N ASP A 250 -12.69 -17.82 6.02
CA ASP A 250 -11.74 -17.55 7.09
C ASP A 250 -11.78 -18.69 8.14
N VAL A 251 -10.77 -19.56 8.12
CA VAL A 251 -10.63 -20.69 9.07
C VAL A 251 -9.44 -20.51 10.01
N GLY A 252 -8.81 -19.34 10.00
CA GLY A 252 -7.62 -19.07 10.77
C GLY A 252 -7.91 -18.48 12.14
N THR A 253 -6.87 -18.40 12.95
CA THR A 253 -6.89 -17.65 14.23
C THR A 253 -6.99 -16.15 13.95
N PRO A 254 -7.55 -15.35 14.87
CA PRO A 254 -7.53 -13.90 14.76
C PRO A 254 -6.12 -13.36 14.52
N PRO A 255 -5.96 -12.24 13.80
CA PRO A 255 -4.65 -11.62 13.59
C PRO A 255 -3.92 -11.37 14.91
N ALA A 256 -2.58 -11.47 14.92
CA ALA A 256 -1.78 -11.16 16.09
C ALA A 256 -2.05 -9.74 16.62
N ARG A 257 -1.87 -9.50 17.93
CA ARG A 257 -2.22 -8.21 18.57
C ARG A 257 -1.67 -6.99 17.84
N ASP A 258 -0.44 -7.05 17.36
CA ASP A 258 0.21 -5.95 16.65
C ASP A 258 -0.40 -5.68 15.27
N ALA A 259 -1.08 -6.67 14.68
CA ALA A 259 -1.75 -6.58 13.38
C ALA A 259 -3.29 -6.50 13.51
N ASN A 260 -3.84 -6.61 14.72
CA ASN A 260 -5.28 -6.74 14.97
C ASN A 260 -6.01 -5.41 15.14
N ARG A 261 -5.37 -4.28 14.86
CA ARG A 261 -6.01 -2.96 15.00
C ARG A 261 -7.36 -2.87 14.28
N TRP A 262 -7.48 -3.57 13.17
CA TRP A 262 -8.66 -3.62 12.31
C TRP A 262 -9.29 -5.02 12.22
N GLY A 263 -8.84 -5.95 13.07
CA GLY A 263 -9.37 -7.32 13.07
C GLY A 263 -10.86 -7.35 13.43
N HIS A 264 -11.58 -8.26 12.79
CA HIS A 264 -13.02 -8.48 12.97
C HIS A 264 -13.30 -9.82 13.65
N ALA A 265 -14.43 -9.92 14.33
CA ALA A 265 -14.91 -11.15 14.96
C ALA A 265 -15.64 -12.04 13.91
N GLY A 266 -14.94 -12.38 12.84
CA GLY A 266 -15.45 -13.14 11.69
C GLY A 266 -14.85 -14.55 11.58
N ALA A 267 -14.60 -15.23 12.69
CA ALA A 267 -14.15 -16.62 12.65
C ALA A 267 -15.15 -17.51 11.93
N LEU A 268 -14.69 -18.32 10.97
CA LEU A 268 -15.48 -19.16 10.06
C LEU A 268 -16.40 -18.38 9.11
N SER A 269 -16.28 -17.06 9.05
CA SER A 269 -17.00 -16.29 8.04
C SER A 269 -16.55 -16.66 6.63
N PHE A 270 -17.47 -16.59 5.69
CA PHE A 270 -17.17 -16.89 4.29
C PHE A 270 -17.83 -15.88 3.34
N GLU A 271 -17.29 -15.79 2.14
CA GLU A 271 -17.90 -15.08 1.03
C GLU A 271 -18.10 -16.02 -0.15
N LEU A 272 -19.22 -15.87 -0.84
CA LEU A 272 -19.63 -16.73 -1.93
C LEU A 272 -20.03 -15.89 -3.14
N SER A 273 -19.52 -16.27 -4.31
CA SER A 273 -19.95 -15.74 -5.60
C SER A 273 -20.34 -16.86 -6.58
N ALA A 274 -21.30 -16.58 -7.46
CA ALA A 274 -21.66 -17.42 -8.59
C ALA A 274 -21.55 -16.60 -9.89
N GLY A 275 -20.68 -16.98 -10.80
CA GLY A 275 -20.29 -16.11 -11.90
C GLY A 275 -19.74 -14.78 -11.35
N LYS A 276 -20.25 -13.66 -11.84
CA LYS A 276 -19.86 -12.32 -11.37
C LYS A 276 -20.70 -11.81 -10.20
N GLU A 277 -21.74 -12.55 -9.79
CA GLU A 277 -22.64 -12.12 -8.74
C GLU A 277 -22.14 -12.56 -7.36
N ARG A 278 -22.06 -11.62 -6.42
CA ARG A 278 -21.76 -11.91 -5.02
C ARG A 278 -23.06 -12.29 -4.30
N LEU A 279 -23.14 -13.51 -3.79
CA LEU A 279 -24.32 -14.04 -3.11
C LEU A 279 -24.25 -13.83 -1.60
N ILE A 280 -23.07 -14.03 -1.00
CA ILE A 280 -22.82 -13.86 0.43
C ILE A 280 -21.54 -13.04 0.58
N VAL A 281 -21.62 -11.96 1.37
CA VAL A 281 -20.52 -11.03 1.60
C VAL A 281 -20.46 -10.62 3.06
N ASN A 282 -19.24 -10.36 3.55
CA ASN A 282 -19.05 -9.66 4.81
C ASN A 282 -19.26 -8.14 4.62
N CYS A 283 -19.61 -7.44 5.69
CA CYS A 283 -19.86 -5.99 5.63
C CYS A 283 -18.60 -5.19 5.25
N GLY A 284 -17.40 -5.74 5.49
CA GLY A 284 -16.14 -5.04 5.29
C GLY A 284 -15.95 -3.92 6.30
N ALA A 285 -15.13 -2.94 5.95
CA ALA A 285 -14.93 -1.73 6.75
C ALA A 285 -15.13 -0.48 5.91
N THR A 286 -15.52 0.60 6.57
CA THR A 286 -15.61 1.93 5.95
C THR A 286 -14.93 2.95 6.85
N GLY A 287 -14.07 3.79 6.27
CA GLY A 287 -13.42 4.90 6.97
C GLY A 287 -14.30 6.15 7.09
N ILE A 288 -15.51 6.13 6.51
CA ILE A 288 -16.41 7.30 6.42
C ILE A 288 -17.34 7.38 7.63
N LEU A 289 -17.69 6.24 8.24
CA LEU A 289 -18.62 6.15 9.34
C LEU A 289 -17.91 6.36 10.69
N GLY A 290 -18.64 6.87 11.70
CA GLY A 290 -18.13 7.12 13.05
C GLY A 290 -17.71 5.85 13.81
N GLU A 291 -17.15 6.05 15.01
CA GLU A 291 -16.58 4.98 15.85
C GLU A 291 -17.60 3.88 16.19
N ASP A 292 -18.86 4.24 16.45
CA ASP A 292 -19.92 3.28 16.77
C ASP A 292 -20.18 2.31 15.62
N TRP A 293 -20.21 2.81 14.38
CA TRP A 293 -20.30 2.00 13.18
C TRP A 293 -19.08 1.12 12.98
N HIS A 294 -17.90 1.66 13.26
CA HIS A 294 -16.66 0.90 13.18
C HIS A 294 -16.67 -0.29 14.15
N GLN A 295 -17.17 -0.10 15.38
CA GLN A 295 -17.33 -1.20 16.34
C GLN A 295 -18.41 -2.19 15.92
N ALA A 296 -19.56 -1.71 15.43
CA ALA A 296 -20.64 -2.58 14.94
C ALA A 296 -20.18 -3.48 13.79
N LEU A 297 -19.46 -2.94 12.82
CA LEU A 297 -18.94 -3.70 11.68
C LEU A 297 -17.87 -4.74 12.06
N ARG A 298 -17.25 -4.62 13.23
CA ARG A 298 -16.29 -5.61 13.74
C ARG A 298 -16.92 -6.76 14.50
N SER A 299 -18.21 -6.65 14.84
CA SER A 299 -18.92 -7.68 15.60
C SER A 299 -19.23 -8.91 14.75
N THR A 300 -19.44 -10.06 15.38
CA THR A 300 -19.83 -11.31 14.71
C THR A 300 -21.12 -11.14 13.89
N ALA A 301 -22.08 -10.34 14.38
CA ALA A 301 -23.35 -10.08 13.70
C ALA A 301 -23.19 -9.39 12.33
N ALA A 302 -22.04 -8.80 12.04
CA ALA A 302 -21.72 -8.16 10.75
C ALA A 302 -21.04 -9.13 9.76
N HIS A 303 -20.95 -10.42 10.07
CA HIS A 303 -20.22 -11.41 9.29
C HIS A 303 -21.09 -12.62 8.96
N SER A 304 -20.76 -13.25 7.85
CA SER A 304 -21.43 -14.49 7.36
C SER A 304 -20.81 -15.71 8.03
N THR A 305 -21.02 -15.84 9.33
CA THR A 305 -20.52 -16.97 10.15
C THR A 305 -21.56 -18.05 10.31
#